data_9698d56ac8b6486226b901624811f3c2
#
_entry.id   9698d56ac8b6486226b901624811f3c2
#
_cell.length_a   1.000
_cell.length_b   1.000
_cell.length_c   1.000
_cell.angle_alpha   90.00
_cell.angle_beta   90.00
_cell.angle_gamma   90.00
#
_symmetry.space_group_name_H-M   'P 1'
#
loop_
_entity.id
_entity.type
_entity.pdbx_description
1 polymer ?
#
loop_
_entity_poly.entity_id
_entity_poly.type
_entity_poly.pdbx_seq_one_letter_code
_entity_poly.pdbx_strand_id
1 'polypeptide(L)'
;DKVERVEATLYGSLALTGFGHGTVKAIVYGFMGLEAEAIDPEKPYVSAVERDKILHLGQERPIPFDIEKDVIFEKQTFLPEHSNGMRFRAYDRDGNVLLNEVYFSVGGGTIARQDEISRRVEREPYKVPFDYSSAAELLEICEKEGLSIADVVLINEAALRPHDEVMEGIGKIHRVMQASID
;
A
#
# COMPACT_ATOMS: atom_id res chain seq x y z
N ASP A 1 19.44 10.88 9.53
CA ASP A 1 20.74 10.69 10.20
C ASP A 1 20.68 10.39 11.71
N LYS A 2 19.50 10.33 12.33
CA LYS A 2 19.36 10.16 13.79
C LYS A 2 18.63 8.88 14.20
N VAL A 3 18.01 8.15 13.27
CA VAL A 3 17.26 6.94 13.60
C VAL A 3 18.22 5.81 13.91
N GLU A 4 18.10 5.21 15.09
CA GLU A 4 18.91 4.07 15.55
C GLU A 4 18.07 2.81 15.75
N ARG A 5 16.74 2.96 15.89
CA ARG A 5 15.79 1.86 16.02
C ARG A 5 14.48 2.21 15.35
N VAL A 6 13.84 1.23 14.74
CA VAL A 6 12.46 1.30 14.24
C VAL A 6 11.62 0.17 14.83
N GLU A 7 10.31 0.40 14.92
CA GLU A 7 9.36 -0.54 15.46
C GLU A 7 8.04 -0.45 14.68
N ALA A 8 7.42 -1.59 14.41
CA ALA A 8 6.08 -1.67 13.85
C ALA A 8 5.16 -2.42 14.81
N THR A 9 4.00 -1.84 15.13
CA THR A 9 2.96 -2.51 15.92
C THR A 9 1.73 -2.71 15.03
N LEU A 10 1.28 -3.95 14.91
CA LEU A 10 0.08 -4.34 14.20
C LEU A 10 -1.09 -4.49 15.18
N TYR A 11 -2.27 -4.02 14.79
CA TYR A 11 -3.47 -4.06 15.60
C TYR A 11 -4.59 -4.84 14.94
N GLY A 12 -5.50 -5.39 15.74
CA GLY A 12 -6.75 -5.99 15.31
C GLY A 12 -6.59 -7.03 14.21
N SER A 13 -7.26 -6.85 13.08
CA SER A 13 -7.26 -7.84 11.98
C SER A 13 -5.87 -8.04 11.39
N LEU A 14 -5.05 -6.99 11.25
CA LEU A 14 -3.66 -7.15 10.79
C LEU A 14 -2.81 -7.97 11.75
N ALA A 15 -2.99 -7.82 13.07
CA ALA A 15 -2.28 -8.63 14.05
C ALA A 15 -2.73 -10.10 14.04
N LEU A 16 -4.01 -10.36 13.74
CA LEU A 16 -4.57 -11.71 13.71
C LEU A 16 -4.19 -12.49 12.44
N THR A 17 -4.21 -11.83 11.29
CA THR A 17 -4.06 -12.49 9.98
C THR A 17 -2.75 -12.13 9.25
N GLY A 18 -2.11 -11.04 9.63
CA GLY A 18 -0.99 -10.45 8.88
C GLY A 18 0.22 -11.37 8.73
N PHE A 19 0.48 -12.26 9.69
CA PHE A 19 1.59 -13.20 9.58
C PHE A 19 1.43 -14.12 8.35
N GLY A 20 0.24 -14.71 8.18
CA GLY A 20 -0.07 -15.59 7.05
C GLY A 20 -0.18 -14.87 5.69
N HIS A 21 -0.40 -13.56 5.71
CA HIS A 21 -0.56 -12.74 4.51
C HIS A 21 0.71 -11.96 4.11
N GLY A 22 1.85 -12.29 4.72
CA GLY A 22 3.12 -11.65 4.37
C GLY A 22 3.28 -10.21 4.86
N THR A 23 2.45 -9.74 5.81
CA THR A 23 2.52 -8.37 6.32
C THR A 23 3.89 -8.04 6.93
N VAL A 24 4.52 -8.98 7.63
CA VAL A 24 5.87 -8.82 8.18
C VAL A 24 6.89 -8.55 7.06
N LYS A 25 6.80 -9.30 5.96
CA LYS A 25 7.66 -9.10 4.79
C LYS A 25 7.47 -7.70 4.21
N ALA A 26 6.21 -7.28 4.05
CA ALA A 26 5.88 -5.96 3.53
C ALA A 26 6.42 -4.82 4.41
N ILE A 27 6.36 -4.97 5.75
CA ILE A 27 6.95 -4.02 6.71
C ILE A 27 8.47 -3.92 6.53
N VAL A 28 9.17 -5.05 6.46
CA VAL A 28 10.62 -5.08 6.24
C VAL A 28 10.97 -4.39 4.92
N TYR A 29 10.27 -4.70 3.85
CA TYR A 29 10.46 -4.06 2.54
C TYR A 29 10.23 -2.55 2.61
N GLY A 30 9.17 -2.11 3.29
CA GLY A 30 8.87 -0.70 3.48
C GLY A 30 9.95 0.04 4.27
N PHE A 31 10.46 -0.55 5.37
CA PHE A 31 11.60 0.02 6.11
C PHE A 31 12.88 0.07 5.28
N MET A 32 13.08 -0.88 4.38
CA MET A 32 14.19 -0.85 3.42
C MET A 32 13.98 0.18 2.30
N GLY A 33 12.84 0.85 2.23
CA GLY A 33 12.53 1.80 1.16
C GLY A 33 12.29 1.13 -0.20
N LEU A 34 11.88 -0.13 -0.21
CA LEU A 34 11.52 -0.84 -1.43
C LEU A 34 10.08 -0.52 -1.80
N GLU A 35 9.87 -0.13 -3.04
CA GLU A 35 8.54 0.14 -3.58
C GLU A 35 7.85 -1.16 -4.01
N ALA A 36 6.56 -1.28 -3.69
CA ALA A 36 5.77 -2.49 -3.95
C ALA A 36 5.83 -2.95 -5.42
N GLU A 37 5.86 -2.00 -6.35
CA GLU A 37 5.93 -2.27 -7.79
C GLU A 37 7.30 -2.77 -8.27
N ALA A 38 8.36 -2.53 -7.52
CA ALA A 38 9.75 -2.81 -7.88
C ALA A 38 10.34 -3.99 -7.11
N ILE A 39 9.62 -4.55 -6.12
CA ILE A 39 10.09 -5.67 -5.33
C ILE A 39 10.20 -6.92 -6.20
N ASP A 40 11.40 -7.52 -6.19
CA ASP A 40 11.62 -8.85 -6.73
C ASP A 40 11.30 -9.89 -5.64
N PRO A 41 10.22 -10.68 -5.78
CA PRO A 41 9.79 -11.63 -4.76
C PRO A 41 10.77 -12.78 -4.53
N GLU A 42 11.66 -13.06 -5.50
CA GLU A 42 12.66 -14.13 -5.43
C GLU A 42 13.89 -13.74 -4.59
N LYS A 43 14.08 -12.44 -4.32
CA LYS A 43 15.21 -11.99 -3.50
C LYS A 43 14.99 -12.25 -2.00
N PRO A 44 16.01 -12.77 -1.30
CA PRO A 44 15.90 -13.17 0.10
C PRO A 44 16.08 -12.02 1.10
N TYR A 45 15.43 -10.86 0.86
CA TYR A 45 15.59 -9.68 1.71
C TYR A 45 15.29 -9.97 3.19
N VAL A 46 14.16 -10.62 3.47
CA VAL A 46 13.70 -10.89 4.84
C VAL A 46 14.60 -11.92 5.52
N SER A 47 15.00 -12.98 4.81
CA SER A 47 15.89 -14.01 5.35
C SER A 47 17.25 -13.44 5.74
N ALA A 48 17.74 -12.43 5.03
CA ALA A 48 18.96 -11.73 5.41
C ALA A 48 18.78 -10.96 6.72
N VAL A 49 17.67 -10.23 6.87
CA VAL A 49 17.35 -9.49 8.10
C VAL A 49 17.16 -10.45 9.28
N GLU A 50 16.44 -11.57 9.09
CA GLU A 50 16.25 -12.59 10.13
C GLU A 50 17.57 -13.17 10.64
N ARG A 51 18.49 -13.48 9.73
CA ARG A 51 19.78 -14.07 10.04
C ARG A 51 20.72 -13.08 10.72
N ASP A 52 20.84 -11.89 10.16
CA ASP A 52 21.89 -10.93 10.52
C ASP A 52 21.41 -9.98 11.62
N LYS A 53 20.10 -9.92 11.89
CA LYS A 53 19.46 -8.95 12.81
C LYS A 53 19.83 -7.50 12.49
N ILE A 54 20.03 -7.21 11.22
CA ILE A 54 20.36 -5.89 10.68
C ILE A 54 19.37 -5.57 9.57
N LEU A 55 18.79 -4.39 9.64
CA LEU A 55 17.95 -3.80 8.62
C LEU A 55 18.70 -2.63 7.96
N HIS A 56 18.74 -2.60 6.65
CA HIS A 56 19.24 -1.45 5.89
C HIS A 56 18.10 -0.45 5.67
N LEU A 57 17.93 0.48 6.60
CA LEU A 57 16.88 1.49 6.54
C LEU A 57 17.06 2.38 5.31
N GLY A 58 16.03 2.46 4.45
CA GLY A 58 16.10 3.20 3.19
C GLY A 58 17.19 2.71 2.23
N GLN A 59 17.61 1.44 2.31
CA GLN A 59 18.69 0.79 1.56
C GLN A 59 20.10 1.29 1.90
N GLU A 60 20.25 2.29 2.75
CA GLU A 60 21.53 2.95 3.00
C GLU A 60 22.08 2.66 4.40
N ARG A 61 21.21 2.79 5.42
CA ARG A 61 21.64 2.80 6.81
C ARG A 61 21.42 1.47 7.52
N PRO A 62 22.46 0.74 7.92
CA PRO A 62 22.31 -0.43 8.75
C PRO A 62 21.92 -0.05 10.18
N ILE A 63 20.84 -0.61 10.69
CA ILE A 63 20.42 -0.49 12.08
C ILE A 63 20.11 -1.89 12.65
N PRO A 64 20.24 -2.11 13.96
CA PRO A 64 19.77 -3.32 14.61
C PRO A 64 18.25 -3.47 14.41
N PHE A 65 17.81 -4.66 14.02
CA PHE A 65 16.39 -4.96 13.86
C PHE A 65 16.13 -6.46 14.04
N ASP A 66 15.31 -6.78 15.00
CA ASP A 66 14.88 -8.15 15.25
C ASP A 66 13.38 -8.27 14.98
N ILE A 67 13.03 -8.97 13.91
CA ILE A 67 11.62 -9.14 13.48
C ILE A 67 10.74 -9.63 14.64
N GLU A 68 11.25 -10.53 15.49
CA GLU A 68 10.46 -11.08 16.62
C GLU A 68 10.20 -10.05 17.72
N LYS A 69 11.04 -9.02 17.84
CA LYS A 69 10.94 -7.98 18.89
C LYS A 69 10.40 -6.66 18.37
N ASP A 70 10.79 -6.29 17.16
CA ASP A 70 10.51 -4.97 16.60
C ASP A 70 9.25 -4.97 15.71
N VAL A 71 8.65 -6.16 15.43
CA VAL A 71 7.32 -6.29 14.84
C VAL A 71 6.36 -6.89 15.87
N ILE A 72 5.54 -6.04 16.46
CA ILE A 72 4.68 -6.36 17.60
C ILE A 72 3.25 -6.66 17.11
N PHE A 73 2.64 -7.72 17.61
CA PHE A 73 1.29 -8.15 17.25
C PHE A 73 0.32 -7.96 18.43
N GLU A 74 -0.41 -6.84 18.41
CA GLU A 74 -1.45 -6.51 19.41
C GLU A 74 -2.81 -7.10 18.99
N LYS A 75 -2.95 -8.41 19.15
CA LYS A 75 -4.10 -9.18 18.66
C LYS A 75 -5.42 -8.85 19.35
N GLN A 76 -5.38 -8.30 20.57
CA GLN A 76 -6.57 -7.97 21.37
C GLN A 76 -6.93 -6.48 21.31
N THR A 77 -6.07 -5.67 20.71
CA THR A 77 -6.26 -4.23 20.61
C THR A 77 -6.76 -3.86 19.22
N PHE A 78 -7.95 -3.26 19.15
CA PHE A 78 -8.53 -2.71 17.93
C PHE A 78 -8.53 -1.19 18.03
N LEU A 79 -8.00 -0.53 17.03
CA LEU A 79 -8.07 0.93 16.95
C LEU A 79 -9.48 1.34 16.52
N PRO A 80 -10.03 2.44 17.09
CA PRO A 80 -11.43 2.80 16.89
C PRO A 80 -11.75 3.20 15.44
N GLU A 81 -10.76 3.71 14.71
CA GLU A 81 -10.96 4.23 13.36
C GLU A 81 -11.13 3.11 12.32
N HIS A 82 -10.35 2.01 12.44
CA HIS A 82 -10.42 0.88 11.51
C HIS A 82 -9.75 -0.37 12.10
N SER A 83 -10.23 -1.56 11.72
CA SER A 83 -9.72 -2.85 12.22
C SER A 83 -8.31 -3.21 11.72
N ASN A 84 -7.86 -2.63 10.61
CA ASN A 84 -6.56 -2.91 9.99
C ASN A 84 -5.56 -1.79 10.31
N GLY A 85 -5.27 -1.60 11.60
CA GLY A 85 -4.34 -0.57 12.07
C GLY A 85 -2.90 -1.04 12.18
N MET A 86 -1.97 -0.14 11.91
CA MET A 86 -0.55 -0.33 12.16
C MET A 86 0.08 0.97 12.65
N ARG A 87 1.03 0.86 13.56
CA ARG A 87 1.80 1.99 14.09
C ARG A 87 3.26 1.81 13.81
N PHE A 88 3.91 2.85 13.33
CA PHE A 88 5.35 2.90 13.10
C PHE A 88 6.00 3.90 14.05
N ARG A 89 7.08 3.50 14.68
CA ARG A 89 7.90 4.36 15.53
C ARG A 89 9.35 4.31 15.09
N ALA A 90 10.00 5.45 15.19
CA ALA A 90 11.45 5.57 15.04
C ALA A 90 12.04 6.25 16.27
N TYR A 91 13.21 5.80 16.67
CA TYR A 91 13.88 6.25 17.88
C TYR A 91 15.32 6.67 17.57
N ASP A 92 15.81 7.66 18.32
CA ASP A 92 17.22 8.01 18.33
C ASP A 92 18.04 7.09 19.27
N ARG A 93 19.34 7.37 19.38
CA ARG A 93 20.28 6.63 20.23
C ARG A 93 19.92 6.68 21.72
N ASP A 94 19.30 7.76 22.17
CA ASP A 94 18.93 7.98 23.56
C ASP A 94 17.53 7.42 23.89
N GLY A 95 16.85 6.83 22.88
CA GLY A 95 15.51 6.25 22.98
C GLY A 95 14.38 7.28 22.85
N ASN A 96 14.69 8.52 22.44
CA ASN A 96 13.65 9.50 22.17
C ASN A 96 12.90 9.16 20.89
N VAL A 97 11.59 9.37 20.90
CA VAL A 97 10.72 9.12 19.75
C VAL A 97 10.91 10.22 18.71
N LEU A 98 11.42 9.86 17.54
CA LEU A 98 11.59 10.74 16.39
C LEU A 98 10.37 10.74 15.47
N LEU A 99 9.68 9.60 15.39
CA LEU A 99 8.46 9.40 14.60
C LEU A 99 7.51 8.49 15.35
N ASN A 100 6.22 8.80 15.33
CA ASN A 100 5.15 7.97 15.85
C ASN A 100 3.88 8.20 15.02
N GLU A 101 3.66 7.35 14.03
CA GLU A 101 2.58 7.49 13.05
C GLU A 101 1.70 6.25 13.03
N VAL A 102 0.40 6.47 12.85
CA VAL A 102 -0.60 5.40 12.70
C VAL A 102 -1.18 5.43 11.31
N TYR A 103 -1.24 4.25 10.70
CA TYR A 103 -1.80 4.03 9.38
C TYR A 103 -2.84 2.91 9.42
N PHE A 104 -3.74 2.93 8.45
CA PHE A 104 -4.76 1.92 8.27
C PHE A 104 -4.76 1.41 6.83
N SER A 105 -4.82 0.09 6.67
CA SER A 105 -5.08 -0.53 5.37
C SER A 105 -6.59 -0.56 5.14
N VAL A 106 -7.07 0.29 4.25
CA VAL A 106 -8.51 0.50 4.02
C VAL A 106 -9.06 -0.28 2.81
N GLY A 107 -8.24 -1.16 2.25
CA GLY A 107 -8.60 -2.04 1.14
C GLY A 107 -8.06 -1.57 -0.22
N GLY A 108 -8.00 -2.50 -1.19
CA GLY A 108 -7.54 -2.20 -2.55
C GLY A 108 -6.10 -1.67 -2.66
N GLY A 109 -5.23 -1.98 -1.71
CA GLY A 109 -3.88 -1.42 -1.64
C GLY A 109 -3.81 0.02 -1.12
N THR A 110 -4.95 0.62 -0.78
CA THR A 110 -4.99 1.99 -0.25
C THR A 110 -4.69 2.02 1.24
N ILE A 111 -3.88 2.99 1.65
CA ILE A 111 -3.59 3.30 3.05
C ILE A 111 -4.11 4.68 3.39
N ALA A 112 -4.51 4.87 4.64
CA ALA A 112 -4.88 6.17 5.20
C ALA A 112 -4.12 6.42 6.51
N ARG A 113 -3.73 7.65 6.75
CA ARG A 113 -3.19 8.07 8.05
C ARG A 113 -4.34 8.25 9.05
N GLN A 114 -4.03 8.20 10.34
CA GLN A 114 -5.02 8.34 11.40
C GLN A 114 -5.81 9.65 11.31
N ASP A 115 -5.15 10.75 10.95
CA ASP A 115 -5.78 12.06 10.81
C ASP A 115 -6.60 12.18 9.51
N GLU A 116 -6.31 11.37 8.49
CA GLU A 116 -7.03 11.35 7.21
C GLU A 116 -8.30 10.51 7.27
N ILE A 117 -8.25 9.35 7.95
CA ILE A 117 -9.41 8.45 8.04
C ILE A 117 -10.57 9.08 8.81
N SER A 118 -10.26 9.94 9.79
CA SER A 118 -11.23 10.70 10.55
C SER A 118 -11.83 11.86 9.75
N ARG A 119 -11.13 12.33 8.73
CA ARG A 119 -11.63 13.28 7.76
C ARG A 119 -12.15 12.45 6.58
N ARG A 120 -13.47 12.38 6.40
CA ARG A 120 -14.01 12.02 5.09
C ARG A 120 -13.47 13.06 4.11
N VAL A 121 -12.38 12.73 3.44
CA VAL A 121 -11.94 13.49 2.28
C VAL A 121 -13.01 13.21 1.23
N GLU A 122 -13.98 14.12 1.12
CA GLU A 122 -14.82 14.20 -0.07
C GLU A 122 -13.84 14.51 -1.20
N ARG A 123 -13.38 13.45 -1.88
CA ARG A 123 -12.67 13.66 -3.13
C ARG A 123 -13.66 14.27 -4.06
N GLU A 124 -13.37 15.48 -4.57
CA GLU A 124 -14.15 16.02 -5.66
C GLU A 124 -14.22 14.95 -6.76
N PRO A 125 -15.44 14.63 -7.23
CA PRO A 125 -15.57 13.64 -8.29
C PRO A 125 -14.76 14.12 -9.50
N TYR A 126 -14.00 13.21 -10.10
CA TYR A 126 -13.27 13.52 -11.32
C TYR A 126 -14.27 13.97 -12.40
N LYS A 127 -13.98 15.07 -13.06
CA LYS A 127 -14.76 15.49 -14.21
C LYS A 127 -14.35 14.65 -15.41
N VAL A 128 -15.22 13.73 -15.79
CA VAL A 128 -15.03 12.84 -16.93
C VAL A 128 -16.09 13.13 -18.01
N PRO A 129 -15.82 12.84 -19.29
CA PRO A 129 -16.79 13.05 -20.37
C PRO A 129 -18.09 12.27 -20.20
N PHE A 130 -18.02 11.05 -19.67
CA PHE A 130 -19.16 10.18 -19.46
C PHE A 130 -19.24 9.77 -18.00
N ASP A 131 -20.05 10.49 -17.21
CA ASP A 131 -20.30 10.17 -15.83
C ASP A 131 -21.45 9.14 -15.74
N TYR A 132 -21.29 8.11 -14.92
CA TYR A 132 -22.30 7.09 -14.67
C TYR A 132 -22.13 6.49 -13.26
N SER A 133 -23.25 6.16 -12.65
CA SER A 133 -23.33 5.58 -11.31
C SER A 133 -23.87 4.15 -11.29
N SER A 134 -24.35 3.67 -12.43
CA SER A 134 -24.94 2.34 -12.58
C SER A 134 -24.61 1.71 -13.94
N ALA A 135 -24.72 0.38 -13.99
CA ALA A 135 -24.57 -0.35 -15.26
C ALA A 135 -25.62 0.05 -16.30
N ALA A 136 -26.84 0.40 -15.88
CA ALA A 136 -27.89 0.85 -16.76
C ALA A 136 -27.51 2.16 -17.47
N GLU A 137 -27.05 3.14 -16.72
CA GLU A 137 -26.55 4.42 -17.28
C GLU A 137 -25.39 4.22 -18.23
N LEU A 138 -24.43 3.34 -17.88
CA LEU A 138 -23.30 3.03 -18.77
C LEU A 138 -23.79 2.43 -20.09
N LEU A 139 -24.75 1.53 -20.08
CA LEU A 139 -25.32 0.92 -21.28
C LEU A 139 -26.10 1.94 -22.12
N GLU A 140 -26.84 2.84 -21.50
CA GLU A 140 -27.52 3.95 -22.20
C GLU A 140 -26.52 4.87 -22.90
N ILE A 141 -25.40 5.20 -22.25
CA ILE A 141 -24.32 5.97 -22.87
C ILE A 141 -23.76 5.22 -24.08
N CYS A 142 -23.45 3.92 -23.92
CA CYS A 142 -22.94 3.10 -25.02
C CYS A 142 -23.87 3.09 -26.23
N GLU A 143 -25.18 2.91 -26.00
CA GLU A 143 -26.18 2.88 -27.05
C GLU A 143 -26.33 4.24 -27.73
N LYS A 144 -26.43 5.30 -26.96
CA LYS A 144 -26.60 6.66 -27.45
C LYS A 144 -25.43 7.16 -28.27
N GLU A 145 -24.21 6.91 -27.82
CA GLU A 145 -22.99 7.41 -28.45
C GLU A 145 -22.39 6.42 -29.48
N GLY A 146 -22.95 5.20 -29.59
CA GLY A 146 -22.44 4.15 -30.47
C GLY A 146 -21.07 3.62 -30.05
N LEU A 147 -20.79 3.62 -28.74
CA LEU A 147 -19.53 3.21 -28.13
C LEU A 147 -19.64 1.86 -27.43
N SER A 148 -18.53 1.13 -27.35
CA SER A 148 -18.42 0.00 -26.44
C SER A 148 -18.16 0.47 -25.00
N ILE A 149 -18.37 -0.40 -24.02
CA ILE A 149 -17.99 -0.13 -22.62
C ILE A 149 -16.49 0.23 -22.53
N ALA A 150 -15.66 -0.48 -23.28
CA ALA A 150 -14.21 -0.22 -23.30
C ALA A 150 -13.89 1.18 -23.84
N ASP A 151 -14.60 1.63 -24.87
CA ASP A 151 -14.41 2.98 -25.44
C ASP A 151 -14.81 4.06 -24.43
N VAL A 152 -15.94 3.91 -23.74
CA VAL A 152 -16.40 4.85 -22.70
C VAL A 152 -15.37 4.95 -21.56
N VAL A 153 -14.88 3.80 -21.06
CA VAL A 153 -13.87 3.78 -19.99
C VAL A 153 -12.56 4.44 -20.47
N LEU A 154 -12.11 4.11 -21.68
CA LEU A 154 -10.88 4.67 -22.23
C LEU A 154 -10.97 6.19 -22.45
N ILE A 155 -12.11 6.69 -22.90
CA ILE A 155 -12.36 8.13 -23.06
C ILE A 155 -12.32 8.83 -21.70
N ASN A 156 -12.92 8.24 -20.67
CA ASN A 156 -12.89 8.79 -19.32
C ASN A 156 -11.47 8.80 -18.73
N GLU A 157 -10.71 7.71 -18.89
CA GLU A 157 -9.31 7.65 -18.44
C GLU A 157 -8.43 8.66 -19.19
N ALA A 158 -8.65 8.83 -20.50
CA ALA A 158 -7.90 9.80 -21.33
C ALA A 158 -8.19 11.26 -20.98
N ALA A 159 -9.28 11.54 -20.26
CA ALA A 159 -9.55 12.88 -19.72
C ALA A 159 -8.72 13.19 -18.45
N LEU A 160 -8.19 12.16 -17.78
CA LEU A 160 -7.41 12.28 -16.54
C LEU A 160 -5.90 12.23 -16.80
N ARG A 161 -5.47 11.59 -17.86
CA ARG A 161 -4.06 11.39 -18.23
C ARG A 161 -3.92 11.14 -19.73
N PRO A 162 -2.74 11.34 -20.35
CA PRO A 162 -2.53 11.08 -21.76
C PRO A 162 -2.91 9.64 -22.17
N HIS A 163 -3.55 9.48 -23.31
CA HIS A 163 -3.99 8.17 -23.83
C HIS A 163 -2.85 7.14 -23.88
N ASP A 164 -1.66 7.55 -24.33
CA ASP A 164 -0.51 6.65 -24.42
C ASP A 164 -0.06 6.15 -23.04
N GLU A 165 -0.15 6.98 -22.01
CA GLU A 165 0.12 6.59 -20.61
C GLU A 165 -0.89 5.55 -20.11
N VAL A 166 -2.18 5.71 -20.46
CA VAL A 166 -3.22 4.72 -20.15
C VAL A 166 -2.89 3.38 -20.78
N MET A 167 -2.57 3.38 -22.08
CA MET A 167 -2.26 2.15 -22.83
C MET A 167 -0.98 1.49 -22.36
N GLU A 168 0.05 2.25 -22.02
CA GLU A 168 1.28 1.72 -21.44
C GLU A 168 1.02 1.08 -20.06
N GLY A 169 0.22 1.74 -19.21
CA GLY A 169 -0.19 1.22 -17.90
C GLY A 169 -0.93 -0.11 -17.99
N ILE A 170 -1.91 -0.20 -18.89
CA ILE A 170 -2.65 -1.44 -19.19
C ILE A 170 -1.69 -2.53 -19.68
N GLY A 171 -0.78 -2.19 -20.58
CA GLY A 171 0.23 -3.12 -21.10
C GLY A 171 1.18 -3.62 -20.01
N LYS A 172 1.57 -2.77 -19.05
CA LYS A 172 2.38 -3.16 -17.88
C LYS A 172 1.62 -4.18 -17.01
N ILE A 173 0.36 -3.88 -16.67
CA ILE A 173 -0.48 -4.79 -15.88
C ILE A 173 -0.63 -6.14 -16.59
N HIS A 174 -0.91 -6.14 -17.89
CA HIS A 174 -1.03 -7.37 -18.68
C HIS A 174 0.24 -8.22 -18.62
N ARG A 175 1.42 -7.61 -18.80
CA ARG A 175 2.70 -8.35 -18.74
C ARG A 175 2.95 -8.98 -17.37
N VAL A 176 2.63 -8.26 -16.28
CA VAL A 176 2.79 -8.80 -14.91
C VAL A 176 1.82 -9.97 -14.66
N MET A 177 0.58 -9.85 -15.13
CA MET A 177 -0.39 -10.95 -15.03
C MET A 177 0.06 -12.16 -15.83
N GLN A 178 0.57 -11.98 -17.04
CA GLN A 178 1.08 -13.08 -17.87
C GLN A 178 2.28 -13.77 -17.20
N ALA A 179 3.24 -13.00 -16.70
CA ALA A 179 4.39 -13.55 -15.97
C ALA A 179 4.03 -14.32 -14.68
N SER A 180 2.83 -14.09 -14.14
CA SER A 180 2.33 -14.83 -12.97
C SER A 180 1.70 -16.18 -13.35
N ILE A 181 1.44 -16.42 -14.64
CA ILE A 181 0.85 -17.65 -15.19
C ILE A 181 1.93 -18.58 -15.73
N ASP A 182 2.97 -18.02 -16.31
CA ASP A 182 4.13 -18.73 -16.89
C ASP A 182 5.08 -19.24 -15.81
#